data_dda630c6cfe9cb586e920ff3c128a548
#
_entry.id   dda630c6cfe9cb586e920ff3c128a548
#
_cell.length_a   1.000
_cell.length_b   1.000
_cell.length_c   1.000
_cell.angle_alpha   90.00
_cell.angle_beta   90.00
_cell.angle_gamma   90.00
#
_symmetry.space_group_name_H-M   'P 1'
#
loop_
_entity.id
_entity.type
_entity.pdbx_description
1 polymer ?
#
loop_
_entity_poly.entity_id
_entity_poly.type
_entity_poly.pdbx_seq_one_letter_code
_entity_poly.pdbx_strand_id
1 'polypeptide(L)'
;MRRALEFADEVVIAVGHNGQKRSGMFPVEERVRMISEFYRSEPRVVVTSYTTLTTDFANELRCTHILRGVRTVIDFEYERALADVNRHLTGIETILLFNEPAMAHITSSTVRELLSFGKDVSDFMPEGFPPLKPIQMG
;
A
#
# COMPACT_ATOMS: atom_id res chain seq x y z
N MET A 1 -4.20 -5.46 6.16
CA MET A 1 -3.03 -5.92 6.91
C MET A 1 -3.35 -7.07 7.87
N ARG A 2 -4.36 -6.93 8.74
CA ARG A 2 -4.73 -7.99 9.70
C ARG A 2 -4.89 -9.36 9.05
N ARG A 3 -5.61 -9.44 7.93
CA ARG A 3 -5.83 -10.69 7.20
C ARG A 3 -4.54 -11.28 6.65
N ALA A 4 -3.61 -10.44 6.21
CA ALA A 4 -2.29 -10.90 5.75
C ALA A 4 -1.50 -11.56 6.87
N LEU A 5 -1.56 -11.04 8.08
CA LEU A 5 -0.86 -11.58 9.24
C LEU A 5 -1.44 -12.90 9.75
N GLU A 6 -2.63 -13.29 9.29
CA GLU A 6 -3.21 -14.59 9.60
C GLU A 6 -2.49 -15.75 8.90
N PHE A 7 -1.85 -15.48 7.76
CA PHE A 7 -1.15 -16.53 7.00
C PHE A 7 0.32 -16.24 6.72
N ALA A 8 0.80 -15.00 6.93
CA ALA A 8 2.19 -14.63 6.71
C ALA A 8 2.92 -14.47 8.05
N ASP A 9 4.17 -14.93 8.11
CA ASP A 9 5.02 -14.77 9.28
C ASP A 9 5.47 -13.32 9.46
N GLU A 10 5.76 -12.65 8.35
CA GLU A 10 6.19 -11.26 8.32
C GLU A 10 5.61 -10.59 7.07
N VAL A 11 5.24 -9.33 7.21
CA VAL A 11 4.72 -8.53 6.10
C VAL A 11 5.58 -7.27 5.94
N VAL A 12 6.07 -7.06 4.73
CA VAL A 12 6.75 -5.82 4.36
C VAL A 12 5.75 -4.91 3.64
N ILE A 13 5.48 -3.76 4.22
CA ILE A 13 4.72 -2.71 3.54
C ILE A 13 5.71 -1.86 2.75
N ALA A 14 5.67 -2.00 1.43
CA ALA A 14 6.59 -1.32 0.54
C ALA A 14 5.89 -0.15 -0.16
N VAL A 15 6.36 1.06 0.11
CA VAL A 15 5.83 2.27 -0.52
C VAL A 15 6.63 2.53 -1.80
N GLY A 16 5.99 2.37 -2.94
CA GLY A 16 6.62 2.62 -4.23
C GLY A 16 6.82 4.12 -4.49
N HIS A 17 7.98 4.47 -4.99
CA HIS A 17 8.31 5.83 -5.38
C HIS A 17 8.85 5.85 -6.81
N ASN A 18 8.16 6.57 -7.68
CA ASN A 18 8.66 6.85 -9.02
C ASN A 18 9.17 8.29 -9.06
N GLY A 19 10.49 8.47 -9.14
CA GLY A 19 11.12 9.78 -9.13
C GLY A 19 10.75 10.69 -10.30
N GLN A 20 10.12 10.16 -11.34
CA GLN A 20 9.66 10.92 -12.50
C GLN A 20 8.23 11.45 -12.34
N LYS A 21 7.44 10.88 -11.44
CA LYS A 21 6.11 11.36 -11.13
C LYS A 21 6.18 12.15 -9.83
N ARG A 22 5.55 13.32 -9.80
CA ARG A 22 5.33 13.99 -8.52
C ARG A 22 4.65 12.99 -7.59
N SER A 23 5.28 12.72 -6.46
CA SER A 23 4.61 11.99 -5.39
C SER A 23 3.28 12.69 -5.12
N GLY A 24 2.26 11.95 -4.79
CA GLY A 24 0.95 12.52 -4.51
C GLY A 24 0.98 13.56 -3.40
N MET A 25 -0.12 13.76 -2.70
CA MET A 25 -0.29 14.76 -1.65
C MET A 25 0.75 14.68 -0.53
N PHE A 26 1.30 13.48 -0.27
CA PHE A 26 2.30 13.24 0.77
C PHE A 26 3.59 12.71 0.17
N PRO A 27 4.76 13.26 0.59
CA PRO A 27 6.06 12.68 0.22
C PRO A 27 6.20 11.24 0.69
N VAL A 28 7.06 10.48 0.02
CA VAL A 28 7.32 9.06 0.36
C VAL A 28 7.75 8.92 1.82
N GLU A 29 8.65 9.76 2.27
CA GLU A 29 9.17 9.75 3.65
C GLU A 29 8.05 9.92 4.67
N GLU A 30 7.11 10.82 4.38
CA GLU A 30 5.96 11.07 5.26
C GLU A 30 5.00 9.87 5.26
N ARG A 31 4.77 9.26 4.11
CA ARG A 31 3.93 8.06 4.03
C ARG A 31 4.56 6.90 4.81
N VAL A 32 5.86 6.68 4.66
CA VAL A 32 6.59 5.66 5.41
C VAL A 32 6.52 5.93 6.91
N ARG A 33 6.72 7.19 7.31
CA ARG A 33 6.65 7.59 8.72
C ARG A 33 5.28 7.31 9.34
N MET A 34 4.20 7.73 8.67
CA MET A 34 2.84 7.55 9.17
C MET A 34 2.48 6.07 9.30
N ILE A 35 2.83 5.27 8.30
CA ILE A 35 2.54 3.83 8.32
C ILE A 35 3.38 3.13 9.38
N SER A 36 4.66 3.49 9.51
CA SER A 36 5.55 2.95 10.54
C SER A 36 5.04 3.25 11.94
N GLU A 37 4.58 4.47 12.17
CA GLU A 37 4.00 4.86 13.46
C GLU A 37 2.75 4.05 13.79
N PHE A 38 1.88 3.84 12.80
CA PHE A 38 0.66 3.05 12.97
C PHE A 38 0.95 1.60 13.34
N TYR A 39 1.97 0.98 12.74
CA TYR A 39 2.33 -0.42 12.99
C TYR A 39 3.47 -0.59 14.00
N ARG A 40 3.83 0.45 14.72
CA ARG A 40 4.94 0.46 15.67
C ARG A 40 4.93 -0.69 16.67
N SER A 41 3.75 -1.11 17.13
CA SER A 41 3.59 -2.19 18.12
C SER A 41 3.44 -3.58 17.50
N GLU A 42 3.51 -3.71 16.17
CA GLU A 42 3.43 -5.01 15.49
C GLU A 42 4.81 -5.38 14.93
N PRO A 43 5.57 -6.27 15.61
CA PRO A 43 6.94 -6.60 15.20
C PRO A 43 7.01 -7.37 13.89
N ARG A 44 5.90 -7.96 13.42
CA ARG A 44 5.86 -8.71 12.16
C ARG A 44 5.66 -7.82 10.93
N VAL A 45 5.49 -6.52 11.12
CA VAL A 45 5.32 -5.55 10.03
C VAL A 45 6.56 -4.69 9.92
N VAL A 46 7.14 -4.66 8.73
CA VAL A 46 8.26 -3.78 8.36
C VAL A 46 7.75 -2.82 7.29
N VAL A 47 8.04 -1.53 7.46
CA VAL A 47 7.62 -0.48 6.50
C VAL A 47 8.85 0.11 5.85
N THR A 48 8.87 0.17 4.53
CA THR A 48 10.00 0.70 3.76
C THR A 48 9.52 1.33 2.45
N SER A 49 10.42 1.91 1.69
CA SER A 49 10.14 2.44 0.36
C SER A 49 11.08 1.83 -0.68
N TYR A 50 10.70 1.90 -1.95
CA TYR A 50 11.52 1.40 -3.05
C TYR A 50 11.29 2.22 -4.31
N THR A 51 12.28 2.18 -5.21
CA THR A 51 12.27 2.91 -6.49
C THR A 51 12.47 2.00 -7.70
N THR A 52 12.68 0.72 -7.49
CA THR A 52 12.92 -0.29 -8.53
C THR A 52 11.61 -0.99 -8.92
N LEU A 53 11.69 -2.00 -9.77
CA LEU A 53 10.53 -2.86 -10.03
C LEU A 53 10.12 -3.57 -8.74
N THR A 54 8.82 -3.66 -8.51
CA THR A 54 8.26 -4.30 -7.29
C THR A 54 8.80 -5.72 -7.11
N THR A 55 8.84 -6.50 -8.19
CA THR A 55 9.30 -7.89 -8.10
C THR A 55 10.80 -7.99 -7.83
N ASP A 56 11.63 -7.08 -8.37
CA ASP A 56 13.06 -7.03 -8.06
C ASP A 56 13.29 -6.68 -6.60
N PHE A 57 12.57 -5.71 -6.10
CA PHE A 57 12.65 -5.32 -4.70
C PHE A 57 12.21 -6.45 -3.76
N ALA A 58 11.13 -7.12 -4.08
CA ALA A 58 10.67 -8.29 -3.33
C ALA A 58 11.73 -9.39 -3.32
N ASN A 59 12.39 -9.61 -4.44
CA ASN A 59 13.45 -10.61 -4.56
C ASN A 59 14.68 -10.23 -3.72
N GLU A 60 15.07 -8.97 -3.72
CA GLU A 60 16.17 -8.47 -2.87
C GLU A 60 15.90 -8.69 -1.38
N LEU A 61 14.67 -8.48 -0.95
CA LEU A 61 14.24 -8.71 0.43
C LEU A 61 13.97 -10.18 0.74
N ARG A 62 14.13 -11.09 -0.23
CA ARG A 62 13.82 -12.51 -0.11
C ARG A 62 12.39 -12.78 0.30
N CYS A 63 11.46 -11.95 -0.19
CA CYS A 63 10.03 -12.20 0.01
C CYS A 63 9.62 -13.45 -0.77
N THR A 64 8.75 -14.24 -0.16
CA THR A 64 8.22 -15.46 -0.81
C THR A 64 7.06 -15.16 -1.74
N HIS A 65 6.29 -14.10 -1.44
CA HIS A 65 5.09 -13.72 -2.16
C HIS A 65 4.95 -12.21 -2.22
N ILE A 66 4.24 -11.73 -3.24
CA ILE A 66 3.74 -10.35 -3.31
C ILE A 66 2.25 -10.40 -2.99
N LEU A 67 1.80 -9.51 -2.12
CA LEU A 67 0.39 -9.42 -1.73
C LEU A 67 -0.25 -8.16 -2.31
N ARG A 68 -1.39 -8.33 -2.98
CA ARG A 68 -2.12 -7.23 -3.62
C ARG A 68 -3.59 -7.27 -3.24
N GLY A 69 -4.20 -6.10 -3.06
CA GLY A 69 -5.63 -5.97 -2.84
C GLY A 69 -6.40 -5.79 -4.14
N VAL A 70 -7.59 -6.37 -4.23
CA VAL A 70 -8.46 -6.27 -5.41
C VAL A 70 -9.83 -5.78 -4.96
N ARG A 71 -10.34 -4.73 -5.62
CA ARG A 71 -11.65 -4.14 -5.34
C ARG A 71 -12.66 -4.41 -6.45
N THR A 72 -12.22 -4.47 -7.70
CA THR A 72 -13.10 -4.57 -8.87
C THR A 72 -12.59 -5.62 -9.85
N VAL A 73 -13.42 -5.98 -10.83
CA VAL A 73 -13.01 -6.90 -11.91
C VAL A 73 -11.86 -6.31 -12.73
N ILE A 74 -11.87 -5.00 -12.95
CA ILE A 74 -10.79 -4.32 -13.68
C ILE A 74 -9.48 -4.41 -12.91
N ASP A 75 -9.51 -4.18 -11.61
CA ASP A 75 -8.34 -4.36 -10.72
C ASP A 75 -7.83 -5.80 -10.82
N PHE A 76 -8.72 -6.78 -10.80
CA PHE A 76 -8.35 -8.18 -10.88
C PHE A 76 -7.61 -8.51 -12.17
N GLU A 77 -8.11 -8.07 -13.31
CA GLU A 77 -7.48 -8.33 -14.61
C GLU A 77 -6.08 -7.68 -14.68
N TYR A 78 -5.96 -6.45 -14.21
CA TYR A 78 -4.70 -5.73 -14.16
C TYR A 78 -3.68 -6.44 -13.26
N GLU A 79 -4.08 -6.80 -12.05
CA GLU A 79 -3.19 -7.47 -11.08
C GLU A 79 -2.81 -8.87 -11.55
N ARG A 80 -3.71 -9.60 -12.22
CA ARG A 80 -3.41 -10.89 -12.81
C ARG A 80 -2.32 -10.80 -13.87
N ALA A 81 -2.41 -9.82 -14.76
CA ALA A 81 -1.40 -9.61 -15.79
C ALA A 81 -0.03 -9.29 -15.17
N LEU A 82 0.01 -8.43 -14.14
CA LEU A 82 1.24 -8.13 -13.42
C LEU A 82 1.79 -9.35 -12.69
N ALA A 83 0.93 -10.16 -12.09
CA ALA A 83 1.33 -11.37 -11.40
C ALA A 83 2.04 -12.36 -12.33
N ASP A 84 1.52 -12.53 -13.54
CA ASP A 84 2.13 -13.40 -14.55
C ASP A 84 3.51 -12.88 -14.96
N VAL A 85 3.64 -11.57 -15.18
CA VAL A 85 4.93 -10.94 -15.51
C VAL A 85 5.93 -11.10 -14.35
N ASN A 86 5.51 -10.83 -13.12
CA ASN A 86 6.36 -10.91 -11.95
C ASN A 86 6.88 -12.33 -11.73
N ARG A 87 6.00 -13.33 -11.88
CA ARG A 87 6.37 -14.73 -11.77
C ARG A 87 7.37 -15.13 -12.86
N HIS A 88 7.17 -14.66 -14.07
CA HIS A 88 8.09 -14.93 -15.19
C HIS A 88 9.49 -14.34 -14.94
N LEU A 89 9.54 -13.13 -14.37
CA LEU A 89 10.81 -12.42 -14.14
C LEU A 89 11.62 -12.98 -12.96
N THR A 90 10.96 -13.31 -11.86
CA THR A 90 11.64 -13.66 -10.59
C THR A 90 11.16 -14.96 -9.95
N GLY A 91 10.08 -15.56 -10.46
CA GLY A 91 9.48 -16.75 -9.85
C GLY A 91 8.60 -16.44 -8.61
N ILE A 92 8.47 -15.18 -8.21
CA ILE A 92 7.68 -14.80 -7.04
C ILE A 92 6.20 -14.82 -7.40
N GLU A 93 5.41 -15.55 -6.61
CA GLU A 93 3.95 -15.62 -6.76
C GLU A 93 3.27 -14.42 -6.12
N THR A 94 2.13 -14.02 -6.70
CA THR A 94 1.28 -12.97 -6.16
C THR A 94 0.03 -13.59 -5.55
N ILE A 95 -0.31 -13.14 -4.34
CA ILE A 95 -1.56 -13.49 -3.66
C ILE A 95 -2.49 -12.29 -3.76
N LEU A 96 -3.71 -12.52 -4.22
CA LEU A 96 -4.75 -11.50 -4.30
C LEU A 96 -5.72 -11.65 -3.15
N LEU A 97 -5.97 -10.56 -2.43
CA LEU A 97 -7.02 -10.49 -1.41
C LEU A 97 -8.11 -9.56 -1.87
N PHE A 98 -9.35 -10.02 -1.77
CA PHE A 98 -10.50 -9.18 -2.06
C PHE A 98 -10.79 -8.24 -0.91
N ASN A 99 -11.12 -6.98 -1.23
CA ASN A 99 -11.55 -6.02 -0.23
C ASN A 99 -12.87 -6.45 0.41
N GLU A 100 -13.05 -6.06 1.65
CA GLU A 100 -14.34 -6.21 2.30
C GLU A 100 -15.35 -5.25 1.66
N PRO A 101 -16.60 -5.69 1.38
CA PRO A 101 -17.62 -4.84 0.74
C PRO A 101 -17.86 -3.52 1.50
N ALA A 102 -17.79 -3.54 2.82
CA ALA A 102 -17.95 -2.35 3.66
C ALA A 102 -16.89 -1.27 3.40
N MET A 103 -15.75 -1.64 2.83
CA MET A 103 -14.62 -0.73 2.55
C MET A 103 -14.49 -0.39 1.06
N ALA A 104 -15.39 -0.87 0.22
CA ALA A 104 -15.30 -0.68 -1.23
C ALA A 104 -15.35 0.79 -1.66
N HIS A 105 -15.99 1.66 -0.87
CA HIS A 105 -16.10 3.09 -1.13
C HIS A 105 -14.84 3.88 -0.74
N ILE A 106 -13.92 3.27 -0.01
CA ILE A 106 -12.70 3.94 0.44
C ILE A 106 -11.65 3.86 -0.65
N THR A 107 -11.33 5.00 -1.25
CA THR A 107 -10.30 5.12 -2.28
C THR A 107 -9.33 6.25 -1.94
N SER A 108 -8.10 6.14 -2.40
CA SER A 108 -7.09 7.20 -2.23
C SER A 108 -7.55 8.51 -2.85
N SER A 109 -8.20 8.44 -4.01
CA SER A 109 -8.71 9.63 -4.72
C SER A 109 -9.74 10.36 -3.88
N THR A 110 -10.71 9.66 -3.29
CA THR A 110 -11.73 10.25 -2.43
C THR A 110 -11.11 10.89 -1.19
N VAL A 111 -10.18 10.22 -0.54
CA VAL A 111 -9.49 10.76 0.64
C VAL A 111 -8.73 12.05 0.29
N ARG A 112 -7.99 12.04 -0.82
CA ARG A 112 -7.26 13.23 -1.27
C ARG A 112 -8.18 14.41 -1.59
N GLU A 113 -9.31 14.12 -2.25
CA GLU A 113 -10.30 15.13 -2.57
C GLU A 113 -10.87 15.77 -1.30
N LEU A 114 -11.29 14.97 -0.34
CA LEU A 114 -11.81 15.46 0.94
C LEU A 114 -10.78 16.31 1.69
N LEU A 115 -9.53 15.87 1.72
CA LEU A 115 -8.44 16.64 2.35
C LEU A 115 -8.21 17.98 1.65
N SER A 116 -8.33 18.02 0.32
CA SER A 116 -8.15 19.26 -0.45
C SER A 116 -9.23 20.30 -0.12
N PHE A 117 -10.41 19.85 0.32
CA PHE A 117 -11.49 20.71 0.78
C PHE A 117 -11.47 20.94 2.30
N GLY A 118 -10.40 20.54 2.98
CA GLY A 118 -10.25 20.73 4.42
C GLY A 118 -11.17 19.85 5.27
N LYS A 119 -11.65 18.74 4.71
CA LYS A 119 -12.55 17.82 5.42
C LYS A 119 -11.77 16.83 6.27
N ASP A 120 -12.39 16.40 7.37
CA ASP A 120 -11.89 15.31 8.20
C ASP A 120 -12.07 13.99 7.47
N VAL A 121 -11.00 13.20 7.39
CA VAL A 121 -11.02 11.89 6.72
C VAL A 121 -10.83 10.72 7.70
N SER A 122 -10.92 10.96 8.99
CA SER A 122 -10.69 9.93 10.01
C SER A 122 -11.60 8.72 9.84
N ASP A 123 -12.84 8.91 9.38
CA ASP A 123 -13.79 7.81 9.12
C ASP A 123 -13.36 6.90 7.95
N PHE A 124 -12.43 7.37 7.11
CA PHE A 124 -11.92 6.64 5.96
C PHE A 124 -10.54 6.02 6.23
N MET A 125 -10.03 6.17 7.44
CA MET A 125 -8.73 5.65 7.87
C MET A 125 -8.92 4.59 8.95
N PRO A 126 -7.94 3.67 9.11
CA PRO A 126 -7.97 2.73 10.22
C PRO A 126 -8.03 3.45 11.57
N GLU A 127 -8.73 2.88 12.52
CA GLU A 127 -8.80 3.43 13.88
C GLU A 127 -7.39 3.55 14.47
N GLY A 128 -7.09 4.72 15.04
CA GLY A 128 -5.78 5.01 15.62
C GLY A 128 -4.72 5.45 14.62
N PHE A 129 -5.05 5.56 13.33
CA PHE A 129 -4.10 6.07 12.35
C PHE A 129 -3.79 7.55 12.61
N PRO A 130 -2.52 8.00 12.44
CA PRO A 130 -2.14 9.40 12.63
C PRO A 130 -2.99 10.34 11.78
N PRO A 131 -3.38 11.52 12.31
CA PRO A 131 -4.17 12.47 11.53
C PRO A 131 -3.48 12.89 10.24
N LEU A 132 -4.21 12.86 9.13
CA LEU A 132 -3.71 13.32 7.84
C LEU A 132 -3.87 14.83 7.73
N LYS A 133 -2.77 15.52 7.54
CA LYS A 133 -2.76 16.96 7.24
C LYS A 133 -2.15 17.15 5.86
N PRO A 134 -2.88 17.80 4.93
CA PRO A 134 -2.29 18.12 3.64
C PRO A 134 -1.05 18.96 3.83
N ILE A 135 0.01 18.64 3.10
CA ILE A 135 1.16 19.52 3.06
C ILE A 135 0.74 20.74 2.25
N GLN A 136 0.72 21.89 2.90
CA GLN A 136 0.51 23.14 2.18
C GLN A 136 1.71 23.35 1.28
N MET A 137 1.47 23.17 -0.01
CA MET A 137 2.42 23.64 -1.00
C MET A 137 2.30 25.15 -1.06
N GLY A 138 3.16 25.84 -0.36
CA GLY A 138 3.29 27.28 -0.40
C GLY A 138 3.72 27.78 -1.77
#